data_13aaaa44de98203c9b337892c1fabea1
#
_entry.id   13aaaa44de98203c9b337892c1fabea1
#
_cell.length_a   1.000
_cell.length_b   1.000
_cell.length_c   1.000
_cell.angle_alpha   90.00
_cell.angle_beta   90.00
_cell.angle_gamma   90.00
#
_symmetry.space_group_name_H-M   'P 1'
#
loop_
_entity.id
_entity.type
_entity.pdbx_description
1 polymer ?
#
loop_
_entity_poly.entity_id
_entity_poly.type
_entity_poly.pdbx_seq_one_letter_code
_entity_poly.pdbx_strand_id
1 'polypeptide(L)'
;MDLAINGARVLFEIENVPLLGTVQITQTLTVSWLVFAIITGLCIWLGKGLTVTGISRKQAVSEMIVGALVNFVRGNMGTEFDHYIPLVGTIFITSVISNLISLLGIWSPTADLMTELAWALVVFVLITYHKIKASGIGEYIKSFFVLDPNSKSAVTTVLGIVMSPLNVVSECFTPISMACRHFGNILSGTVISALIYGALTAANNALFGALGSNMIVAVVVAVIGAALFLLGKKSGKKLPLVIGIIMAILGVLAVITNLGATFPWLTVGVPAIPSLYFDWFGGCIQAYIFCTLTTLYIKQAADG
;
A
#
# COMPACT_ATOMS: atom_id res chain seq x y z
N MET A 1 -10.17 12.23 -23.91
CA MET A 1 -9.38 11.24 -23.16
C MET A 1 -9.98 11.18 -21.78
N ASP A 2 -10.96 10.28 -21.59
CA ASP A 2 -11.60 10.14 -20.28
C ASP A 2 -10.64 9.36 -19.38
N LEU A 3 -9.92 10.09 -18.52
CA LEU A 3 -9.22 9.55 -17.38
C LEU A 3 -10.29 9.14 -16.35
N ALA A 4 -11.02 8.06 -16.63
CA ALA A 4 -11.93 7.49 -15.68
C ALA A 4 -11.11 6.82 -14.56
N ILE A 5 -10.73 7.60 -13.56
CA ILE A 5 -10.28 7.05 -12.28
C ILE A 5 -11.54 6.49 -11.62
N ASN A 6 -11.90 5.28 -12.02
CA ASN A 6 -13.02 4.59 -11.42
C ASN A 6 -12.59 4.14 -10.02
N GLY A 7 -13.35 4.54 -9.00
CA GLY A 7 -13.22 4.00 -7.65
C GLY A 7 -13.50 2.48 -7.61
N ALA A 8 -13.49 1.91 -6.42
CA ALA A 8 -13.81 0.49 -6.22
C ALA A 8 -15.18 0.15 -6.85
N ARG A 9 -15.20 -0.88 -7.71
CA ARG A 9 -16.45 -1.32 -8.34
C ARG A 9 -17.35 -2.02 -7.32
N VAL A 10 -18.62 -1.73 -7.35
CA VAL A 10 -19.64 -2.48 -6.61
C VAL A 10 -19.88 -3.79 -7.37
N LEU A 11 -19.67 -4.92 -6.70
CA LEU A 11 -19.84 -6.26 -7.27
C LEU A 11 -21.26 -6.79 -7.01
N PHE A 12 -21.76 -6.61 -5.81
CA PHE A 12 -23.08 -7.07 -5.38
C PHE A 12 -23.71 -6.03 -4.48
N GLU A 13 -25.03 -5.85 -4.63
CA GLU A 13 -25.86 -5.04 -3.72
C GLU A 13 -26.85 -5.96 -3.01
N ILE A 14 -26.85 -5.91 -1.68
CA ILE A 14 -27.82 -6.63 -0.86
C ILE A 14 -28.82 -5.60 -0.35
N GLU A 15 -30.04 -5.63 -0.92
CA GLU A 15 -31.10 -4.74 -0.52
C GLU A 15 -31.78 -5.22 0.76
N ASN A 16 -32.35 -4.28 1.52
CA ASN A 16 -33.18 -4.56 2.71
C ASN A 16 -32.48 -5.28 3.87
N VAL A 17 -31.21 -4.96 4.16
CA VAL A 17 -30.59 -5.44 5.40
C VAL A 17 -31.17 -4.66 6.60
N PRO A 18 -31.76 -5.35 7.60
CA PRO A 18 -32.30 -4.68 8.77
C PRO A 18 -31.21 -3.87 9.47
N LEU A 19 -31.47 -2.60 9.79
CA LEU A 19 -30.56 -1.60 10.37
C LEU A 19 -29.57 -0.93 9.42
N LEU A 20 -29.13 -1.54 8.31
CA LEU A 20 -28.06 -1.03 7.44
C LEU A 20 -28.56 -0.57 6.05
N GLY A 21 -29.84 -0.84 5.71
CA GLY A 21 -30.39 -0.49 4.39
C GLY A 21 -29.79 -1.36 3.27
N THR A 22 -29.24 -0.74 2.23
CA THR A 22 -28.51 -1.43 1.16
C THR A 22 -27.05 -1.58 1.52
N VAL A 23 -26.55 -2.82 1.57
CA VAL A 23 -25.14 -3.13 1.78
C VAL A 23 -24.50 -3.42 0.43
N GLN A 24 -23.51 -2.62 0.07
CA GLN A 24 -22.76 -2.78 -1.16
C GLN A 24 -21.48 -3.58 -0.90
N ILE A 25 -21.34 -4.73 -1.57
CA ILE A 25 -20.10 -5.51 -1.57
C ILE A 25 -19.22 -4.96 -2.68
N THR A 26 -18.19 -4.21 -2.28
CA THR A 26 -17.25 -3.59 -3.20
C THR A 26 -16.11 -4.55 -3.54
N GLN A 27 -15.42 -4.26 -4.64
CA GLN A 27 -14.19 -4.96 -5.03
C GLN A 27 -13.14 -4.88 -3.90
N THR A 28 -13.04 -3.75 -3.20
CA THR A 28 -12.16 -3.55 -2.03
C THR A 28 -12.38 -4.61 -0.96
N LEU A 29 -13.65 -4.85 -0.59
CA LEU A 29 -14.01 -5.83 0.44
C LEU A 29 -13.65 -7.26 0.03
N THR A 30 -13.94 -7.62 -1.22
CA THR A 30 -13.63 -8.96 -1.75
C THR A 30 -12.13 -9.21 -1.80
N VAL A 31 -11.34 -8.22 -2.25
CA VAL A 31 -9.88 -8.33 -2.28
C VAL A 31 -9.31 -8.33 -0.86
N SER A 32 -9.88 -7.59 0.08
CA SER A 32 -9.48 -7.66 1.50
C SER A 32 -9.65 -9.07 2.07
N TRP A 33 -10.76 -9.74 1.79
CA TRP A 33 -10.95 -11.14 2.20
C TRP A 33 -9.93 -12.07 1.56
N LEU A 34 -9.61 -11.88 0.29
CA LEU A 34 -8.56 -12.64 -0.39
C LEU A 34 -7.20 -12.43 0.28
N VAL A 35 -6.83 -11.18 0.60
CA VAL A 35 -5.58 -10.84 1.30
C VAL A 35 -5.52 -11.54 2.66
N PHE A 36 -6.59 -11.47 3.45
CA PHE A 36 -6.64 -12.14 4.75
C PHE A 36 -6.56 -13.65 4.62
N ALA A 37 -7.20 -14.26 3.63
CA ALA A 37 -7.08 -15.69 3.37
C ALA A 37 -5.65 -16.09 3.00
N ILE A 38 -4.97 -15.31 2.15
CA ILE A 38 -3.56 -15.52 1.78
C ILE A 38 -2.66 -15.42 3.02
N ILE A 39 -2.80 -14.34 3.81
CA ILE A 39 -1.98 -14.13 5.01
C ILE A 39 -2.20 -15.26 6.01
N THR A 40 -3.45 -15.62 6.28
CA THR A 40 -3.79 -16.72 7.20
C THR A 40 -3.20 -18.05 6.70
N GLY A 41 -3.35 -18.35 5.42
CA GLY A 41 -2.76 -19.53 4.80
C GLY A 41 -1.25 -19.58 4.91
N LEU A 42 -0.57 -18.45 4.66
CA LEU A 42 0.88 -18.30 4.82
C LEU A 42 1.31 -18.49 6.29
N CYS A 43 0.60 -17.87 7.23
CA CYS A 43 0.90 -18.03 8.66
C CYS A 43 0.75 -19.49 9.13
N ILE A 44 -0.32 -20.16 8.72
CA ILE A 44 -0.53 -21.59 9.03
C ILE A 44 0.57 -22.45 8.38
N TRP A 45 0.90 -22.18 7.12
CA TRP A 45 1.93 -22.93 6.41
C TRP A 45 3.32 -22.71 7.03
N LEU A 46 3.68 -21.48 7.40
CA LEU A 46 4.94 -21.13 8.06
C LEU A 46 5.02 -21.68 9.49
N GLY A 47 3.90 -21.71 10.23
CA GLY A 47 3.84 -22.20 11.60
C GLY A 47 3.83 -23.74 11.74
N LYS A 48 3.57 -24.48 10.65
CA LYS A 48 3.58 -25.96 10.71
C LYS A 48 4.99 -26.54 10.66
N GLY A 49 5.29 -27.46 11.58
CA GLY A 49 6.52 -28.26 11.58
C GLY A 49 7.75 -27.50 12.10
N LEU A 50 7.55 -26.59 13.05
CA LEU A 50 8.63 -25.93 13.77
C LEU A 50 9.29 -26.94 14.73
N THR A 51 10.63 -27.04 14.69
CA THR A 51 11.41 -27.96 15.51
C THR A 51 12.53 -27.20 16.22
N VAL A 52 12.85 -27.65 17.43
CA VAL A 52 13.95 -27.05 18.23
C VAL A 52 15.32 -27.45 17.70
N THR A 53 15.42 -28.64 17.12
CA THR A 53 16.65 -29.21 16.57
C THR A 53 16.46 -29.49 15.08
N GLY A 54 17.40 -29.07 14.23
CA GLY A 54 17.32 -29.27 12.79
C GLY A 54 16.51 -28.20 12.07
N ILE A 55 16.90 -26.93 12.22
CA ILE A 55 16.20 -25.77 11.65
C ILE A 55 16.09 -25.87 10.12
N SER A 56 14.90 -25.95 9.61
CA SER A 56 14.63 -25.92 8.16
C SER A 56 14.78 -24.49 7.60
N ARG A 57 15.08 -24.36 6.29
CA ARG A 57 15.12 -23.04 5.63
C ARG A 57 13.83 -22.26 5.78
N LYS A 58 12.70 -22.95 5.78
CA LYS A 58 11.36 -22.38 6.02
C LYS A 58 11.26 -21.77 7.42
N GLN A 59 11.71 -22.50 8.44
CA GLN A 59 11.71 -22.04 9.82
C GLN A 59 12.63 -20.84 10.02
N ALA A 60 13.84 -20.86 9.43
CA ALA A 60 14.77 -19.73 9.47
C ALA A 60 14.17 -18.44 8.89
N VAL A 61 13.41 -18.53 7.78
CA VAL A 61 12.69 -17.39 7.21
C VAL A 61 11.57 -16.92 8.13
N SER A 62 10.80 -17.83 8.72
CA SER A 62 9.75 -17.48 9.69
C SER A 62 10.33 -16.74 10.91
N GLU A 63 11.37 -17.29 11.50
CA GLU A 63 12.04 -16.70 12.66
C GLU A 63 12.66 -15.34 12.34
N MET A 64 13.22 -15.17 11.14
CA MET A 64 13.75 -13.88 10.68
C MET A 64 12.63 -12.83 10.58
N ILE A 65 11.48 -13.16 9.98
CA ILE A 65 10.35 -12.23 9.83
C ILE A 65 9.79 -11.86 11.22
N VAL A 66 9.51 -12.85 12.05
CA VAL A 66 8.99 -12.62 13.40
C VAL A 66 10.00 -11.86 14.26
N GLY A 67 11.28 -12.22 14.18
CA GLY A 67 12.35 -11.52 14.89
C GLY A 67 12.47 -10.05 14.46
N ALA A 68 12.33 -9.76 13.17
CA ALA A 68 12.34 -8.39 12.68
C ALA A 68 11.15 -7.57 13.23
N LEU A 69 9.94 -8.16 13.26
CA LEU A 69 8.75 -7.51 13.84
C LEU A 69 8.90 -7.29 15.35
N VAL A 70 9.40 -8.29 16.07
CA VAL A 70 9.68 -8.17 17.51
C VAL A 70 10.67 -7.05 17.79
N ASN A 71 11.80 -7.03 17.07
CA ASN A 71 12.82 -6.00 17.22
C ASN A 71 12.30 -4.61 16.86
N PHE A 72 11.45 -4.51 15.83
CA PHE A 72 10.80 -3.26 15.44
C PHE A 72 9.90 -2.71 16.55
N VAL A 73 9.02 -3.53 17.10
CA VAL A 73 8.09 -3.10 18.16
C VAL A 73 8.85 -2.77 19.45
N ARG A 74 9.76 -3.66 19.88
CA ARG A 74 10.58 -3.42 21.08
C ARG A 74 11.49 -2.21 20.95
N GLY A 75 12.04 -1.95 19.77
CA GLY A 75 12.85 -0.76 19.49
C GLY A 75 12.09 0.54 19.64
N ASN A 76 10.79 0.56 19.29
CA ASN A 76 9.94 1.75 19.37
C ASN A 76 9.23 1.91 20.71
N MET A 77 8.75 0.81 21.30
CA MET A 77 7.86 0.84 22.49
C MET A 77 8.50 0.27 23.76
N GLY A 78 9.52 -0.59 23.63
CA GLY A 78 10.08 -1.34 24.74
C GLY A 78 9.41 -2.73 24.90
N THR A 79 9.92 -3.52 25.85
CA THR A 79 9.47 -4.90 26.11
C THR A 79 8.11 -5.01 26.78
N GLU A 80 7.66 -3.94 27.42
CA GLU A 80 6.37 -3.91 28.14
C GLU A 80 5.17 -4.00 27.17
N PHE A 81 5.38 -3.64 25.90
CA PHE A 81 4.36 -3.59 24.85
C PHE A 81 4.40 -4.78 23.89
N ASP A 82 5.02 -5.90 24.28
CA ASP A 82 5.11 -7.10 23.44
C ASP A 82 3.75 -7.63 22.96
N HIS A 83 2.68 -7.37 23.69
CA HIS A 83 1.32 -7.74 23.31
C HIS A 83 0.80 -7.01 22.06
N TYR A 84 1.46 -5.91 21.62
CA TYR A 84 1.15 -5.21 20.36
C TYR A 84 1.86 -5.78 19.15
N ILE A 85 2.82 -6.70 19.31
CA ILE A 85 3.55 -7.31 18.19
C ILE A 85 2.59 -7.95 17.16
N PRO A 86 1.57 -8.73 17.56
CA PRO A 86 0.64 -9.31 16.58
C PRO A 86 -0.19 -8.26 15.84
N LEU A 87 -0.64 -7.20 16.53
CA LEU A 87 -1.41 -6.12 15.90
C LEU A 87 -0.59 -5.38 14.86
N VAL A 88 0.59 -4.90 15.27
CA VAL A 88 1.49 -4.15 14.38
C VAL A 88 1.94 -5.02 13.21
N GLY A 89 2.27 -6.29 13.48
CA GLY A 89 2.64 -7.26 12.43
C GLY A 89 1.50 -7.51 11.45
N THR A 90 0.26 -7.61 11.93
CA THR A 90 -0.91 -7.80 11.05
C THR A 90 -1.12 -6.58 10.16
N ILE A 91 -1.10 -5.36 10.71
CA ILE A 91 -1.25 -4.12 9.92
C ILE A 91 -0.13 -4.04 8.89
N PHE A 92 1.13 -4.26 9.28
CA PHE A 92 2.28 -4.17 8.39
C PHE A 92 2.19 -5.18 7.23
N ILE A 93 1.99 -6.46 7.55
CA ILE A 93 1.94 -7.53 6.54
C ILE A 93 0.74 -7.34 5.61
N THR A 94 -0.42 -6.97 6.16
CA THR A 94 -1.64 -6.73 5.35
C THR A 94 -1.42 -5.56 4.40
N SER A 95 -0.84 -4.45 4.86
CA SER A 95 -0.54 -3.30 4.02
C SER A 95 0.45 -3.65 2.90
N VAL A 96 1.55 -4.34 3.23
CA VAL A 96 2.56 -4.74 2.23
C VAL A 96 1.97 -5.69 1.18
N ILE A 97 1.20 -6.70 1.60
CA ILE A 97 0.59 -7.66 0.65
C ILE A 97 -0.48 -6.97 -0.20
N SER A 98 -1.28 -6.07 0.38
CA SER A 98 -2.27 -5.28 -0.36
C SER A 98 -1.60 -4.44 -1.45
N ASN A 99 -0.47 -3.81 -1.15
CA ASN A 99 0.28 -3.02 -2.12
C ASN A 99 0.94 -3.90 -3.20
N LEU A 100 1.40 -5.12 -2.85
CA LEU A 100 1.93 -6.06 -3.83
C LEU A 100 0.86 -6.59 -4.80
N ILE A 101 -0.38 -6.73 -4.35
CA ILE A 101 -1.49 -7.16 -5.19
C ILE A 101 -1.81 -6.13 -6.27
N SER A 102 -1.58 -4.83 -6.01
CA SER A 102 -1.77 -3.78 -7.03
C SER A 102 -0.86 -3.96 -8.25
N LEU A 103 0.35 -4.50 -8.05
CA LEU A 103 1.26 -4.84 -9.16
C LEU A 103 0.69 -5.90 -10.12
N LEU A 104 -0.25 -6.73 -9.64
CA LEU A 104 -0.96 -7.70 -10.47
C LEU A 104 -2.15 -7.08 -11.22
N GLY A 105 -2.35 -5.76 -11.12
CA GLY A 105 -3.48 -5.06 -11.73
C GLY A 105 -4.81 -5.27 -11.01
N ILE A 106 -4.78 -5.79 -9.78
CA ILE A 106 -5.96 -5.98 -8.93
C ILE A 106 -6.09 -4.75 -8.03
N TRP A 107 -7.33 -4.28 -7.83
CA TRP A 107 -7.60 -3.13 -6.98
C TRP A 107 -7.14 -3.39 -5.55
N SER A 108 -6.19 -2.58 -5.06
CA SER A 108 -5.67 -2.72 -3.71
C SER A 108 -6.68 -2.22 -2.67
N PRO A 109 -6.89 -2.93 -1.55
CA PRO A 109 -7.67 -2.43 -0.42
C PRO A 109 -7.16 -1.10 0.15
N THR A 110 -5.85 -0.87 0.10
CA THR A 110 -5.20 0.36 0.58
C THR A 110 -5.41 1.56 -0.35
N ALA A 111 -5.96 1.33 -1.56
CA ALA A 111 -6.41 2.39 -2.46
C ALA A 111 -7.80 2.93 -2.11
N ASP A 112 -8.41 2.46 -1.03
CA ASP A 112 -9.70 2.93 -0.53
C ASP A 112 -9.50 3.69 0.78
N LEU A 113 -9.91 4.97 0.78
CA LEU A 113 -9.78 5.85 1.95
C LEU A 113 -10.52 5.30 3.17
N MET A 114 -11.68 4.64 2.98
CA MET A 114 -12.45 4.09 4.10
C MET A 114 -11.74 2.93 4.80
N THR A 115 -11.00 2.12 4.06
CA THR A 115 -10.17 1.05 4.61
C THR A 115 -9.04 1.63 5.48
N GLU A 116 -8.34 2.63 4.97
CA GLU A 116 -7.26 3.31 5.69
C GLU A 116 -7.78 4.05 6.93
N LEU A 117 -8.94 4.70 6.80
CA LEU A 117 -9.58 5.39 7.92
C LEU A 117 -10.03 4.39 9.00
N ALA A 118 -10.53 3.22 8.63
CA ALA A 118 -10.90 2.19 9.60
C ALA A 118 -9.68 1.71 10.42
N TRP A 119 -8.53 1.49 9.78
CA TRP A 119 -7.29 1.13 10.48
C TRP A 119 -6.80 2.26 11.39
N ALA A 120 -6.83 3.50 10.91
CA ALA A 120 -6.44 4.66 11.69
C ALA A 120 -7.37 4.88 12.89
N LEU A 121 -8.68 4.62 12.76
CA LEU A 121 -9.62 4.69 13.87
C LEU A 121 -9.36 3.63 14.94
N VAL A 122 -9.01 2.40 14.55
CA VAL A 122 -8.62 1.37 15.53
C VAL A 122 -7.40 1.83 16.32
N VAL A 123 -6.39 2.37 15.65
CA VAL A 123 -5.18 2.91 16.30
C VAL A 123 -5.54 4.08 17.22
N PHE A 124 -6.42 4.97 16.78
CA PHE A 124 -6.87 6.11 17.58
C PHE A 124 -7.59 5.68 18.87
N VAL A 125 -8.45 4.67 18.79
CA VAL A 125 -9.11 4.10 19.98
C VAL A 125 -8.07 3.54 20.94
N LEU A 126 -7.02 2.88 20.47
CA LEU A 126 -5.95 2.36 21.31
C LEU A 126 -5.13 3.48 21.97
N ILE A 127 -4.81 4.53 21.21
CA ILE A 127 -4.11 5.73 21.75
C ILE A 127 -4.95 6.37 22.86
N THR A 128 -6.23 6.61 22.60
CA THR A 128 -7.16 7.20 23.57
C THR A 128 -7.30 6.31 24.80
N TYR A 129 -7.40 5.00 24.63
CA TYR A 129 -7.43 4.06 25.74
C TYR A 129 -6.19 4.18 26.66
N HIS A 130 -4.99 4.26 26.06
CA HIS A 130 -3.76 4.40 26.85
C HIS A 130 -3.67 5.76 27.54
N LYS A 131 -4.06 6.85 26.88
CA LYS A 131 -4.14 8.18 27.52
C LYS A 131 -5.05 8.18 28.75
N ILE A 132 -6.26 7.60 28.59
CA ILE A 132 -7.20 7.51 29.70
C ILE A 132 -6.67 6.61 30.81
N LYS A 133 -5.98 5.53 30.48
CA LYS A 133 -5.39 4.62 31.47
C LYS A 133 -4.22 5.25 32.23
N ALA A 134 -3.41 6.07 31.57
CA ALA A 134 -2.26 6.74 32.18
C ALA A 134 -2.67 7.92 33.06
N SER A 135 -3.52 8.82 32.57
CA SER A 135 -3.86 10.07 33.25
C SER A 135 -5.23 10.06 33.94
N GLY A 136 -6.09 9.08 33.60
CA GLY A 136 -7.49 9.07 34.06
C GLY A 136 -8.40 9.95 33.20
N ILE A 137 -9.71 9.63 33.19
CA ILE A 137 -10.70 10.30 32.34
C ILE A 137 -10.77 11.81 32.61
N GLY A 138 -10.68 12.19 33.91
CA GLY A 138 -10.78 13.60 34.32
C GLY A 138 -9.63 14.46 33.84
N GLU A 139 -8.40 13.94 33.90
CA GLU A 139 -7.21 14.65 33.39
C GLU A 139 -7.14 14.63 31.87
N TYR A 140 -7.55 13.55 31.23
CA TYR A 140 -7.68 13.50 29.78
C TYR A 140 -8.64 14.58 29.24
N ILE A 141 -9.81 14.77 29.86
CA ILE A 141 -10.73 15.85 29.47
C ILE A 141 -10.12 17.23 29.77
N LYS A 142 -9.44 17.39 30.91
CA LYS A 142 -8.75 18.65 31.24
C LYS A 142 -7.60 18.97 30.29
N SER A 143 -6.93 17.97 29.71
CA SER A 143 -5.83 18.20 28.76
C SER A 143 -6.27 18.90 27.46
N PHE A 144 -7.55 18.81 27.12
CA PHE A 144 -8.12 19.61 26.02
C PHE A 144 -8.22 21.09 26.38
N PHE A 145 -8.46 21.38 27.69
CA PHE A 145 -8.49 22.74 28.19
C PHE A 145 -7.12 23.08 28.74
N VAL A 146 -6.29 23.79 27.98
CA VAL A 146 -4.96 24.25 28.41
C VAL A 146 -5.13 25.29 29.51
N LEU A 147 -5.56 24.84 30.67
CA LEU A 147 -5.62 25.63 31.90
C LEU A 147 -4.36 25.28 32.71
N ASP A 148 -3.33 26.08 32.57
CA ASP A 148 -2.17 25.99 33.45
C ASP A 148 -2.59 26.48 34.85
N PRO A 149 -2.73 25.56 35.87
CA PRO A 149 -3.20 25.93 37.21
C PRO A 149 -2.27 26.92 37.90
N ASN A 150 -1.04 27.06 37.45
CA ASN A 150 -0.03 27.95 37.99
C ASN A 150 0.10 29.30 37.25
N SER A 151 -0.63 29.50 36.19
CA SER A 151 -0.55 30.75 35.42
C SER A 151 -1.32 31.87 36.15
N LYS A 152 -0.59 32.79 36.74
CA LYS A 152 -1.12 34.02 37.37
C LYS A 152 -1.49 35.14 36.38
N SER A 153 -1.34 34.88 35.09
CA SER A 153 -1.62 35.90 34.05
C SER A 153 -2.95 35.62 33.34
N ALA A 154 -3.83 36.61 33.32
CA ALA A 154 -5.10 36.55 32.57
C ALA A 154 -4.87 36.26 31.08
N VAL A 155 -3.74 36.69 30.52
CA VAL A 155 -3.37 36.46 29.11
C VAL A 155 -3.15 34.98 28.81
N THR A 156 -2.46 34.24 29.71
CA THR A 156 -2.22 32.80 29.54
C THR A 156 -3.50 31.99 29.70
N THR A 157 -4.41 32.38 30.57
CA THR A 157 -5.72 31.73 30.72
C THR A 157 -6.59 31.94 29.46
N VAL A 158 -6.66 33.16 28.94
CA VAL A 158 -7.39 33.45 27.70
C VAL A 158 -6.78 32.71 26.51
N LEU A 159 -5.45 32.68 26.41
CA LEU A 159 -4.76 31.93 25.36
C LEU A 159 -5.05 30.42 25.44
N GLY A 160 -5.07 29.85 26.65
CA GLY A 160 -5.43 28.46 26.90
C GLY A 160 -6.85 28.13 26.45
N ILE A 161 -7.83 28.99 26.73
CA ILE A 161 -9.22 28.81 26.28
C ILE A 161 -9.32 28.89 24.74
N VAL A 162 -8.59 29.81 24.11
CA VAL A 162 -8.57 29.96 22.64
C VAL A 162 -7.86 28.77 21.96
N MET A 163 -6.82 28.20 22.59
CA MET A 163 -6.11 27.02 22.07
C MET A 163 -6.86 25.70 22.31
N SER A 164 -7.79 25.64 23.25
CA SER A 164 -8.57 24.45 23.57
C SER A 164 -9.28 23.82 22.37
N PRO A 165 -10.02 24.57 21.52
CA PRO A 165 -10.63 24.02 20.32
C PRO A 165 -9.61 23.43 19.33
N LEU A 166 -8.41 24.06 19.23
CA LEU A 166 -7.33 23.58 18.38
C LEU A 166 -6.77 22.24 18.85
N ASN A 167 -6.68 22.01 20.17
CA ASN A 167 -6.25 20.73 20.71
C ASN A 167 -7.26 19.61 20.42
N VAL A 168 -8.55 19.87 20.57
CA VAL A 168 -9.62 18.92 20.20
C VAL A 168 -9.55 18.60 18.70
N VAL A 169 -9.43 19.63 17.86
CA VAL A 169 -9.29 19.47 16.42
C VAL A 169 -8.05 18.65 16.09
N SER A 170 -6.89 18.95 16.67
CA SER A 170 -5.64 18.20 16.46
C SER A 170 -5.78 16.73 16.82
N GLU A 171 -6.41 16.40 17.95
CA GLU A 171 -6.65 15.03 18.37
C GLU A 171 -7.53 14.26 17.38
N CYS A 172 -8.64 14.88 16.94
CA CYS A 172 -9.55 14.29 15.96
C CYS A 172 -8.93 14.15 14.56
N PHE A 173 -8.03 15.07 14.19
CA PHE A 173 -7.35 15.02 12.89
C PHE A 173 -6.18 14.03 12.83
N THR A 174 -5.69 13.53 13.95
CA THR A 174 -4.59 12.55 13.97
C THR A 174 -4.91 11.30 13.15
N PRO A 175 -6.03 10.57 13.35
CA PRO A 175 -6.35 9.40 12.54
C PRO A 175 -6.61 9.75 11.08
N ILE A 176 -7.24 10.89 10.81
CA ILE A 176 -7.50 11.37 9.46
C ILE A 176 -6.18 11.61 8.72
N SER A 177 -5.22 12.27 9.38
CA SER A 177 -3.89 12.52 8.80
C SER A 177 -3.13 11.23 8.49
N MET A 178 -3.21 10.22 9.36
CA MET A 178 -2.59 8.92 9.13
C MET A 178 -3.21 8.20 7.93
N ALA A 179 -4.54 8.16 7.85
CA ALA A 179 -5.27 7.55 6.74
C ALA A 179 -5.00 8.27 5.41
N CYS A 180 -5.09 9.62 5.40
CA CYS A 180 -4.85 10.41 4.20
C CYS A 180 -3.41 10.30 3.69
N ARG A 181 -2.43 10.12 4.56
CA ARG A 181 -1.03 9.95 4.16
C ARG A 181 -0.82 8.67 3.38
N HIS A 182 -1.36 7.55 3.88
CA HIS A 182 -1.23 6.26 3.21
C HIS A 182 -2.05 6.23 1.91
N PHE A 183 -3.32 6.57 1.98
CA PHE A 183 -4.20 6.68 0.82
C PHE A 183 -3.64 7.63 -0.26
N GLY A 184 -3.17 8.82 0.14
CA GLY A 184 -2.66 9.83 -0.78
C GLY A 184 -1.44 9.37 -1.57
N ASN A 185 -0.56 8.57 -0.97
CA ASN A 185 0.58 7.99 -1.68
C ASN A 185 0.13 7.03 -2.79
N ILE A 186 -0.84 6.15 -2.49
CA ILE A 186 -1.36 5.18 -3.45
C ILE A 186 -2.17 5.89 -4.54
N LEU A 187 -3.02 6.84 -4.16
CA LEU A 187 -3.80 7.63 -5.11
C LEU A 187 -2.89 8.40 -6.07
N SER A 188 -1.85 9.06 -5.56
CA SER A 188 -0.90 9.77 -6.43
C SER A 188 -0.18 8.83 -7.38
N GLY A 189 0.20 7.64 -6.94
CA GLY A 189 0.79 6.59 -7.76
C GLY A 189 -0.14 6.14 -8.89
N THR A 190 -1.41 5.88 -8.60
CA THR A 190 -2.41 5.48 -9.60
C THR A 190 -2.68 6.60 -10.63
N VAL A 191 -2.79 7.85 -10.17
CA VAL A 191 -2.98 9.01 -11.06
C VAL A 191 -1.78 9.21 -11.98
N ILE A 192 -0.56 9.20 -11.44
CA ILE A 192 0.66 9.36 -12.22
C ILE A 192 0.81 8.23 -13.23
N SER A 193 0.57 6.98 -12.81
CA SER A 193 0.59 5.84 -13.72
C SER A 193 -0.43 5.99 -14.84
N ALA A 194 -1.66 6.38 -14.54
CA ALA A 194 -2.71 6.62 -15.55
C ALA A 194 -2.32 7.72 -16.55
N LEU A 195 -1.70 8.81 -16.07
CA LEU A 195 -1.21 9.90 -16.94
C LEU A 195 -0.07 9.41 -17.86
N ILE A 196 0.87 8.63 -17.33
CA ILE A 196 1.97 8.05 -18.12
C ILE A 196 1.42 7.09 -19.17
N TYR A 197 0.49 6.20 -18.81
CA TYR A 197 -0.17 5.33 -19.78
C TYR A 197 -0.88 6.12 -20.87
N GLY A 198 -1.59 7.17 -20.48
CA GLY A 198 -2.29 8.04 -21.42
C GLY A 198 -1.34 8.77 -22.38
N ALA A 199 -0.27 9.36 -21.86
CA ALA A 199 0.73 10.06 -22.66
C ALA A 199 1.46 9.10 -23.61
N LEU A 200 1.86 7.92 -23.13
CA LEU A 200 2.52 6.91 -23.94
C LEU A 200 1.60 6.33 -25.03
N THR A 201 0.32 6.16 -24.72
CA THR A 201 -0.68 5.74 -25.72
C THR A 201 -0.84 6.79 -26.81
N ALA A 202 -0.94 8.08 -26.43
CA ALA A 202 -1.01 9.18 -27.38
C ALA A 202 0.26 9.26 -28.25
N ALA A 203 1.44 9.15 -27.65
CA ALA A 203 2.71 9.12 -28.34
C ALA A 203 2.83 7.90 -29.27
N ASN A 204 2.39 6.71 -28.84
CA ASN A 204 2.35 5.51 -29.66
C ASN A 204 1.49 5.71 -30.89
N ASN A 205 0.30 6.27 -30.74
CA ASN A 205 -0.61 6.54 -31.84
C ASN A 205 -0.06 7.63 -32.77
N ALA A 206 0.60 8.66 -32.29
CA ALA A 206 1.22 9.71 -33.09
C ALA A 206 2.42 9.19 -33.90
N LEU A 207 3.29 8.39 -33.26
CA LEU A 207 4.50 7.88 -33.92
C LEU A 207 4.20 6.74 -34.89
N PHE A 208 3.40 5.78 -34.48
CA PHE A 208 3.16 4.56 -35.26
C PHE A 208 1.92 4.67 -36.17
N GLY A 209 0.95 5.53 -35.82
CA GLY A 209 -0.17 5.86 -36.71
C GLY A 209 0.28 6.64 -37.94
N ALA A 210 1.28 7.53 -37.80
CA ALA A 210 1.87 8.26 -38.93
C ALA A 210 2.73 7.38 -39.85
N LEU A 211 3.31 6.28 -39.34
CA LEU A 211 4.13 5.33 -40.10
C LEU A 211 3.32 4.34 -40.97
N GLY A 212 1.98 4.42 -40.91
CA GLY A 212 1.07 3.70 -41.84
C GLY A 212 0.99 2.18 -41.68
N SER A 213 1.87 1.56 -40.90
CA SER A 213 1.81 0.13 -40.66
C SER A 213 2.58 -0.29 -39.43
N ASN A 214 1.86 -0.55 -38.33
CA ASN A 214 2.42 -1.17 -37.15
C ASN A 214 2.98 -2.59 -37.39
N MET A 215 2.68 -3.19 -38.53
CA MET A 215 3.27 -4.47 -38.99
C MET A 215 4.78 -4.34 -39.21
N ILE A 216 5.26 -3.22 -39.77
CA ILE A 216 6.69 -2.97 -39.94
C ILE A 216 7.39 -2.92 -38.57
N VAL A 217 6.76 -2.25 -37.59
CA VAL A 217 7.30 -2.16 -36.24
C VAL A 217 7.34 -3.53 -35.56
N ALA A 218 6.28 -4.35 -35.73
CA ALA A 218 6.24 -5.71 -35.17
C ALA A 218 7.38 -6.58 -35.75
N VAL A 219 7.62 -6.50 -37.06
CA VAL A 219 8.74 -7.20 -37.71
C VAL A 219 10.09 -6.68 -37.21
N VAL A 220 10.27 -5.36 -37.09
CA VAL A 220 11.51 -4.76 -36.57
C VAL A 220 11.78 -5.20 -35.13
N VAL A 221 10.75 -5.20 -34.27
CA VAL A 221 10.88 -5.66 -32.87
C VAL A 221 11.25 -7.15 -32.83
N ALA A 222 10.63 -7.98 -33.67
CA ALA A 222 10.97 -9.40 -33.76
C ALA A 222 12.43 -9.61 -34.21
N VAL A 223 12.89 -8.86 -35.19
CA VAL A 223 14.28 -8.94 -35.71
C VAL A 223 15.28 -8.46 -34.65
N ILE A 224 15.01 -7.33 -33.97
CA ILE A 224 15.86 -6.84 -32.89
C ILE A 224 15.88 -7.85 -31.72
N GLY A 225 14.73 -8.42 -31.38
CA GLY A 225 14.62 -9.46 -30.34
C GLY A 225 15.47 -10.69 -30.69
N ALA A 226 15.40 -11.16 -31.94
CA ALA A 226 16.23 -12.27 -32.42
C ALA A 226 17.71 -11.94 -32.40
N ALA A 227 18.11 -10.73 -32.80
CA ALA A 227 19.48 -10.27 -32.73
C ALA A 227 20.01 -10.20 -31.28
N LEU A 228 19.24 -9.65 -30.36
CA LEU A 228 19.59 -9.61 -28.93
C LEU A 228 19.70 -11.02 -28.31
N PHE A 229 18.82 -11.93 -28.70
CA PHE A 229 18.90 -13.34 -28.30
C PHE A 229 20.21 -13.98 -28.75
N LEU A 230 20.57 -13.82 -30.01
CA LEU A 230 21.82 -14.35 -30.58
C LEU A 230 23.06 -13.75 -29.92
N LEU A 231 23.06 -12.43 -29.69
CA LEU A 231 24.14 -11.73 -28.96
C LEU A 231 24.24 -12.18 -27.51
N GLY A 232 23.11 -12.35 -26.83
CA GLY A 232 23.04 -12.85 -25.46
C GLY A 232 23.60 -14.28 -25.35
N LYS A 233 23.23 -15.15 -26.29
CA LYS A 233 23.74 -16.51 -26.39
C LYS A 233 25.27 -16.54 -26.64
N LYS A 234 25.77 -15.68 -27.53
CA LYS A 234 27.22 -15.59 -27.84
C LYS A 234 28.02 -14.99 -26.68
N SER A 235 27.46 -14.00 -25.97
CA SER A 235 28.13 -13.28 -24.87
C SER A 235 27.98 -13.97 -23.51
N GLY A 236 27.17 -15.04 -23.38
CA GLY A 236 26.88 -15.71 -22.10
C GLY A 236 26.12 -14.87 -21.08
N LYS A 237 25.67 -13.68 -21.43
CA LYS A 237 24.94 -12.78 -20.54
C LYS A 237 23.46 -13.11 -20.52
N LYS A 238 22.91 -13.38 -19.31
CA LYS A 238 21.49 -13.76 -19.14
C LYS A 238 20.52 -12.64 -19.48
N LEU A 239 20.85 -11.38 -19.18
CA LEU A 239 19.95 -10.25 -19.38
C LEU A 239 19.58 -10.00 -20.86
N PRO A 240 20.51 -9.82 -21.80
CA PRO A 240 20.17 -9.64 -23.22
C PRO A 240 19.49 -10.87 -23.82
N LEU A 241 19.80 -12.06 -23.33
CA LEU A 241 19.16 -13.30 -23.76
C LEU A 241 17.67 -13.31 -23.38
N VAL A 242 17.31 -12.97 -22.13
CA VAL A 242 15.92 -12.94 -21.67
C VAL A 242 15.14 -11.83 -22.39
N ILE A 243 15.70 -10.63 -22.48
CA ILE A 243 15.07 -9.50 -23.20
C ILE A 243 14.86 -9.86 -24.67
N GLY A 244 15.84 -10.48 -25.32
CA GLY A 244 15.76 -10.91 -26.70
C GLY A 244 14.64 -11.94 -26.94
N ILE A 245 14.46 -12.90 -26.04
CA ILE A 245 13.37 -13.88 -26.11
C ILE A 245 12.01 -13.17 -25.99
N ILE A 246 11.84 -12.31 -25.01
CA ILE A 246 10.59 -11.59 -24.78
C ILE A 246 10.22 -10.74 -25.98
N MET A 247 11.17 -9.95 -26.51
CA MET A 247 10.94 -9.10 -27.68
C MET A 247 10.63 -9.91 -28.93
N ALA A 248 11.35 -11.01 -29.16
CA ALA A 248 11.10 -11.87 -30.32
C ALA A 248 9.70 -12.50 -30.26
N ILE A 249 9.29 -13.02 -29.07
CA ILE A 249 7.96 -13.60 -28.87
C ILE A 249 6.87 -12.54 -29.08
N LEU A 250 7.01 -11.36 -28.48
CA LEU A 250 6.06 -10.26 -28.63
C LEU A 250 5.95 -9.78 -30.08
N GLY A 251 7.07 -9.64 -30.78
CA GLY A 251 7.07 -9.25 -32.15
C GLY A 251 6.40 -10.28 -33.08
N VAL A 252 6.71 -11.57 -32.93
CA VAL A 252 6.10 -12.66 -33.66
C VAL A 252 4.60 -12.77 -33.38
N LEU A 253 4.22 -12.69 -32.07
CA LEU A 253 2.81 -12.73 -31.68
C LEU A 253 2.02 -11.57 -32.30
N ALA A 254 2.59 -10.36 -32.30
CA ALA A 254 1.96 -9.17 -32.85
C ALA A 254 1.78 -9.30 -34.39
N VAL A 255 2.70 -9.98 -35.10
CA VAL A 255 2.56 -10.27 -36.53
C VAL A 255 1.46 -11.31 -36.78
N ILE A 256 1.46 -12.43 -36.02
CA ILE A 256 0.51 -13.53 -36.23
C ILE A 256 -0.93 -13.10 -35.91
N THR A 257 -1.12 -12.34 -34.84
CA THR A 257 -2.45 -11.92 -34.37
C THR A 257 -3.00 -10.69 -35.11
N ASN A 258 -2.24 -10.13 -36.07
CA ASN A 258 -2.56 -8.87 -36.71
C ASN A 258 -2.82 -7.70 -35.76
N LEU A 259 -2.43 -7.86 -34.49
CA LEU A 259 -2.50 -6.85 -33.43
C LEU A 259 -1.45 -5.74 -33.62
N GLY A 260 -0.54 -5.90 -34.56
CA GLY A 260 0.51 -4.93 -34.87
C GLY A 260 -0.02 -3.53 -35.16
N ALA A 261 -1.25 -3.41 -35.70
CA ALA A 261 -1.87 -2.12 -35.96
C ALA A 261 -2.30 -1.34 -34.70
N THR A 262 -2.60 -2.05 -33.59
CA THR A 262 -3.13 -1.46 -32.36
C THR A 262 -2.24 -1.75 -31.17
N PHE A 263 -1.11 -2.44 -31.34
CA PHE A 263 -0.25 -2.85 -30.26
C PHE A 263 0.46 -1.64 -29.63
N PRO A 264 0.29 -1.42 -28.31
CA PRO A 264 0.81 -0.23 -27.63
C PRO A 264 2.28 -0.41 -27.24
N TRP A 265 3.19 -0.40 -28.22
CA TRP A 265 4.62 -0.68 -28.05
C TRP A 265 5.30 0.14 -26.95
N LEU A 266 4.95 1.44 -26.83
CA LEU A 266 5.51 2.33 -25.82
C LEU A 266 4.95 2.09 -24.43
N THR A 267 3.75 1.50 -24.31
CA THR A 267 3.13 1.22 -23.03
C THR A 267 3.52 -0.15 -22.46
N VAL A 268 4.21 -0.99 -23.26
CA VAL A 268 4.72 -2.26 -22.75
C VAL A 268 6.05 -2.05 -22.05
N GLY A 269 6.05 -2.27 -20.74
CA GLY A 269 7.24 -2.25 -19.89
C GLY A 269 7.62 -0.88 -19.31
N VAL A 270 7.44 0.22 -20.02
CA VAL A 270 7.80 1.56 -19.51
C VAL A 270 6.99 1.95 -18.27
N PRO A 271 5.67 1.74 -18.21
CA PRO A 271 4.87 2.05 -17.02
C PRO A 271 5.13 1.11 -15.84
N ALA A 272 5.77 -0.03 -16.04
CA ALA A 272 6.13 -0.92 -14.96
C ALA A 272 7.14 -0.30 -13.98
N ILE A 273 7.98 0.63 -14.46
CA ILE A 273 8.98 1.32 -13.62
C ILE A 273 8.31 2.23 -12.59
N PRO A 274 7.42 3.18 -12.95
CA PRO A 274 6.69 3.98 -11.98
C PRO A 274 5.77 3.14 -11.10
N SER A 275 5.10 2.10 -11.61
CA SER A 275 4.29 1.22 -10.77
C SER A 275 5.14 0.50 -9.71
N LEU A 276 6.31 -0.01 -10.07
CA LEU A 276 7.24 -0.63 -9.13
C LEU A 276 7.67 0.38 -8.05
N TYR A 277 7.91 1.63 -8.42
CA TYR A 277 8.31 2.67 -7.48
C TYR A 277 7.16 3.07 -6.55
N PHE A 278 5.98 3.42 -7.08
CA PHE A 278 4.88 3.93 -6.28
C PHE A 278 4.14 2.83 -5.52
N ASP A 279 3.84 1.71 -6.17
CA ASP A 279 3.02 0.66 -5.57
C ASP A 279 3.83 -0.20 -4.59
N TRP A 280 5.03 -0.63 -5.00
CA TRP A 280 5.85 -1.49 -4.13
C TRP A 280 6.69 -0.70 -3.16
N PHE A 281 7.61 0.14 -3.64
CA PHE A 281 8.55 0.85 -2.77
C PHE A 281 7.83 1.90 -1.91
N GLY A 282 7.01 2.75 -2.53
CA GLY A 282 6.20 3.74 -1.83
C GLY A 282 5.22 3.11 -0.85
N GLY A 283 4.53 2.04 -1.25
CA GLY A 283 3.61 1.29 -0.40
C GLY A 283 4.29 0.63 0.80
N CYS A 284 5.47 0.01 0.63
CA CYS A 284 6.24 -0.56 1.75
C CYS A 284 6.71 0.51 2.73
N ILE A 285 7.19 1.65 2.24
CA ILE A 285 7.58 2.78 3.10
C ILE A 285 6.39 3.30 3.89
N GLN A 286 5.23 3.46 3.26
CA GLN A 286 4.04 3.95 3.95
C GLN A 286 3.53 2.97 5.01
N ALA A 287 3.56 1.66 4.74
CA ALA A 287 3.27 0.63 5.73
C ALA A 287 4.21 0.73 6.94
N TYR A 288 5.51 0.93 6.70
CA TYR A 288 6.50 1.12 7.74
C TYR A 288 6.24 2.39 8.56
N ILE A 289 5.96 3.53 7.90
CA ILE A 289 5.67 4.80 8.57
C ILE A 289 4.39 4.70 9.40
N PHE A 290 3.33 4.08 8.87
CA PHE A 290 2.08 3.89 9.59
C PHE A 290 2.29 3.07 10.87
N CYS A 291 3.02 1.96 10.81
CA CYS A 291 3.35 1.14 11.97
C CYS A 291 4.26 1.87 12.97
N THR A 292 5.24 2.64 12.47
CA THR A 292 6.12 3.44 13.33
C THR A 292 5.33 4.50 14.10
N LEU A 293 4.46 5.25 13.42
CA LEU A 293 3.62 6.25 14.07
C LEU A 293 2.64 5.61 15.05
N THR A 294 2.06 4.46 14.71
CA THR A 294 1.17 3.69 15.59
C THR A 294 1.89 3.33 16.89
N THR A 295 3.09 2.74 16.80
CA THR A 295 3.86 2.34 17.96
C THR A 295 4.30 3.54 18.81
N LEU A 296 4.78 4.62 18.18
CA LEU A 296 5.22 5.82 18.90
C LEU A 296 4.06 6.53 19.61
N TYR A 297 2.90 6.67 18.97
CA TYR A 297 1.75 7.33 19.57
C TYR A 297 1.16 6.53 20.72
N ILE A 298 1.09 5.19 20.61
CA ILE A 298 0.64 4.34 21.72
C ILE A 298 1.59 4.45 22.89
N LYS A 299 2.91 4.42 22.65
CA LYS A 299 3.91 4.59 23.72
C LYS A 299 3.79 5.96 24.38
N GLN A 300 3.77 7.04 23.58
CA GLN A 300 3.62 8.39 24.10
C GLN A 300 2.32 8.55 24.92
N ALA A 301 1.25 7.92 24.50
CA ALA A 301 -0.02 7.92 25.23
C ALA A 301 0.03 7.13 26.55
N ALA A 302 0.91 6.14 26.64
CA ALA A 302 1.09 5.31 27.84
C ALA A 302 2.07 5.94 28.85
N ASP A 303 3.05 6.69 28.36
CA ASP A 303 4.04 7.37 29.20
C ASP A 303 3.47 8.67 29.84
N GLY A 304 2.33 9.18 29.38
CA GLY A 304 1.60 10.36 29.87
C GLY A 304 1.99 11.61 29.11
#